data_e38e56560ac3f3458363027fc574ba08
#
_entry.id   e38e56560ac3f3458363027fc574ba08
#
_cell.length_a   1.000
_cell.length_b   1.000
_cell.length_c   1.000
_cell.angle_alpha   90.00
_cell.angle_beta   90.00
_cell.angle_gamma   90.00
#
_symmetry.space_group_name_H-M   'P 1'
#
loop_
_entity.id
_entity.type
_entity.pdbx_description
1 polymer ?
#
loop_
_entity_poly.entity_id
_entity_poly.type
_entity_poly.pdbx_seq_one_letter_code
_entity_poly.pdbx_strand_id
1 'polypeptide(L)'
;DLIGDMMVDAYIWGKVDRISPEAPVPVVRVGRRDSRLGGAANVALNIKSLGAEAILLSVTGDDARGKELLALMDEASLPADGILLSQKRITTTKFRIIGNNTQMLRVDEEIDEPLSPEDKSALIALFDTILQQRKIDAIVFQDYDKGVIDPALIDHVVKHARQKSIPVAVDPKKRNFFAYQGVSLFKPNLKELKEGLKADETPEGDQLEVAVRQLQESLHADAVMVTRSEKGVYLQQRDAT
;
A
#
# COMPACT_ATOMS: atom_id res chain seq x y z
N ASP A 1 0.80 6.52 12.29
CA ASP A 1 0.72 7.00 10.91
C ASP A 1 0.76 5.84 9.93
N LEU A 2 0.08 6.00 8.80
CA LEU A 2 0.11 5.07 7.69
C LEU A 2 0.56 5.83 6.43
N ILE A 3 1.65 5.40 5.82
CA ILE A 3 2.21 6.03 4.61
C ILE A 3 2.09 5.04 3.46
N GLY A 4 1.47 5.43 2.36
CA GLY A 4 1.34 4.48 1.25
C GLY A 4 0.49 4.96 0.08
N ASP A 5 0.40 4.08 -0.91
CA ASP A 5 -0.36 4.32 -2.13
C ASP A 5 -1.84 4.05 -1.89
N MET A 6 -2.66 5.09 -1.90
CA MET A 6 -4.11 4.98 -1.84
C MET A 6 -4.72 4.83 -3.22
N MET A 7 -5.91 4.23 -3.31
CA MET A 7 -6.59 4.02 -4.57
C MET A 7 -8.11 3.88 -4.41
N VAL A 8 -8.83 3.99 -5.50
CA VAL A 8 -10.25 3.66 -5.57
C VAL A 8 -10.42 2.25 -6.14
N ASP A 9 -11.09 1.37 -5.40
CA ASP A 9 -11.58 0.09 -5.90
C ASP A 9 -13.01 0.29 -6.44
N ALA A 10 -13.15 0.42 -7.76
CA ALA A 10 -14.42 0.67 -8.43
C ALA A 10 -15.01 -0.64 -8.99
N TYR A 11 -16.26 -0.90 -8.66
CA TYR A 11 -16.98 -2.09 -9.10
C TYR A 11 -18.11 -1.71 -10.05
N ILE A 12 -18.17 -2.36 -11.20
CA ILE A 12 -19.25 -2.21 -12.19
C ILE A 12 -19.95 -3.55 -12.30
N TRP A 13 -21.15 -3.61 -11.72
CA TRP A 13 -21.98 -4.82 -11.70
C TRP A 13 -23.00 -4.79 -12.81
N GLY A 14 -23.15 -5.90 -13.52
CA GLY A 14 -24.13 -5.97 -14.59
C GLY A 14 -24.51 -7.40 -14.99
N LYS A 15 -25.35 -7.46 -16.03
CA LYS A 15 -25.73 -8.71 -16.68
C LYS A 15 -25.06 -8.83 -18.03
N VAL A 16 -24.66 -10.05 -18.37
CA VAL A 16 -24.15 -10.45 -19.68
C VAL A 16 -25.16 -11.38 -20.30
N ASP A 17 -25.86 -10.91 -21.32
CA ASP A 17 -26.89 -11.65 -22.04
C ASP A 17 -26.65 -11.68 -23.56
N ARG A 18 -25.56 -11.04 -24.03
CA ARG A 18 -25.19 -11.06 -25.45
C ARG A 18 -23.68 -10.83 -25.65
N ILE A 19 -23.22 -11.25 -26.82
CA ILE A 19 -21.89 -10.92 -27.35
C ILE A 19 -22.00 -9.67 -28.22
N SER A 20 -20.96 -8.84 -28.25
CA SER A 20 -20.91 -7.65 -29.10
C SER A 20 -20.95 -8.04 -30.59
N PRO A 21 -21.67 -7.31 -31.45
CA PRO A 21 -21.58 -7.49 -32.91
C PRO A 21 -20.27 -6.94 -33.49
N GLU A 22 -19.53 -6.10 -32.73
CA GLU A 22 -18.29 -5.46 -33.20
C GLU A 22 -17.04 -6.32 -32.94
N ALA A 23 -17.09 -7.20 -31.92
CA ALA A 23 -15.97 -8.06 -31.56
C ALA A 23 -16.48 -9.24 -30.70
N PRO A 24 -15.77 -10.37 -30.60
CA PRO A 24 -16.15 -11.53 -29.81
C PRO A 24 -15.96 -11.30 -28.28
N VAL A 25 -16.55 -10.22 -27.77
CA VAL A 25 -16.47 -9.83 -26.36
C VAL A 25 -17.88 -9.74 -25.73
N PRO A 26 -18.04 -10.10 -24.46
CA PRO A 26 -19.33 -9.96 -23.78
C PRO A 26 -19.72 -8.48 -23.60
N VAL A 27 -21.02 -8.18 -23.73
CA VAL A 27 -21.58 -6.88 -23.41
C VAL A 27 -22.13 -6.92 -21.99
N VAL A 28 -21.53 -6.14 -21.09
CA VAL A 28 -22.00 -5.99 -19.72
C VAL A 28 -23.00 -4.84 -19.65
N ARG A 29 -24.28 -5.14 -19.45
CA ARG A 29 -25.31 -4.16 -19.19
C ARG A 29 -25.27 -3.76 -17.71
N VAL A 30 -24.76 -2.55 -17.44
CA VAL A 30 -24.53 -2.06 -16.08
C VAL A 30 -25.84 -1.89 -15.31
N GLY A 31 -25.91 -2.49 -14.14
CA GLY A 31 -27.03 -2.37 -13.20
C GLY A 31 -26.67 -1.57 -11.95
N ARG A 32 -25.42 -1.67 -11.49
CA ARG A 32 -24.95 -0.97 -10.28
C ARG A 32 -23.48 -0.59 -10.43
N ARG A 33 -23.13 0.54 -9.85
CA ARG A 33 -21.74 0.96 -9.61
C ARG A 33 -21.52 1.08 -8.12
N ASP A 34 -20.32 0.75 -7.66
CA ASP A 34 -19.90 0.81 -6.26
C ASP A 34 -18.42 1.18 -6.23
N SER A 35 -18.01 2.06 -5.33
CA SER A 35 -16.63 2.44 -5.15
C SER A 35 -16.25 2.30 -3.68
N ARG A 36 -15.02 1.87 -3.43
CA ARG A 36 -14.50 1.61 -2.09
C ARG A 36 -13.08 2.15 -1.94
N LEU A 37 -12.71 2.42 -0.70
CA LEU A 37 -11.34 2.71 -0.34
C LEU A 37 -10.45 1.49 -0.63
N GLY A 38 -9.39 1.68 -1.38
CA GLY A 38 -8.41 0.65 -1.74
C GLY A 38 -6.99 1.03 -1.34
N GLY A 39 -6.05 0.08 -1.46
CA GLY A 39 -4.66 0.28 -1.09
C GLY A 39 -4.49 0.71 0.36
N ALA A 40 -3.63 1.71 0.59
CA ALA A 40 -3.37 2.23 1.93
C ALA A 40 -4.64 2.81 2.61
N ALA A 41 -5.59 3.35 1.84
CA ALA A 41 -6.85 3.84 2.41
C ALA A 41 -7.73 2.72 2.99
N ASN A 42 -7.72 1.54 2.38
CA ASN A 42 -8.38 0.36 2.96
C ASN A 42 -7.66 -0.14 4.23
N VAL A 43 -6.33 -0.03 4.27
CA VAL A 43 -5.56 -0.37 5.49
C VAL A 43 -5.89 0.61 6.62
N ALA A 44 -6.02 1.92 6.33
CA ALA A 44 -6.47 2.91 7.31
C ALA A 44 -7.85 2.57 7.88
N LEU A 45 -8.79 2.14 7.03
CA LEU A 45 -10.11 1.68 7.45
C LEU A 45 -10.04 0.45 8.38
N ASN A 46 -9.16 -0.51 8.08
CA ASN A 46 -8.95 -1.68 8.92
C ASN A 46 -8.35 -1.30 10.28
N ILE A 47 -7.35 -0.41 10.32
CA ILE A 47 -6.75 0.10 11.56
C ILE A 47 -7.83 0.76 12.42
N LYS A 48 -8.68 1.62 11.82
CA LYS A 48 -9.80 2.23 12.52
C LYS A 48 -10.79 1.20 13.07
N SER A 49 -11.11 0.16 12.28
CA SER A 49 -12.02 -0.91 12.70
C SER A 49 -11.47 -1.73 13.88
N LEU A 50 -10.15 -1.75 14.05
CA LEU A 50 -9.47 -2.36 15.20
C LEU A 50 -9.42 -1.44 16.42
N GLY A 51 -10.00 -0.24 16.35
CA GLY A 51 -10.08 0.72 17.46
C GLY A 51 -8.90 1.67 17.59
N ALA A 52 -8.01 1.73 16.57
CA ALA A 52 -6.91 2.69 16.54
C ALA A 52 -7.22 3.89 15.62
N GLU A 53 -6.62 5.03 15.89
CA GLU A 53 -6.68 6.20 15.02
C GLU A 53 -5.66 6.04 13.89
N ALA A 54 -6.10 6.18 12.63
CA ALA A 54 -5.24 6.13 11.46
C ALA A 54 -5.12 7.52 10.83
N ILE A 55 -3.89 8.02 10.70
CA ILE A 55 -3.56 9.21 9.92
C ILE A 55 -2.87 8.73 8.65
N LEU A 56 -3.55 8.86 7.52
CA LEU A 56 -3.03 8.41 6.22
C LEU A 56 -2.27 9.55 5.53
N LEU A 57 -0.99 9.32 5.23
CA LEU A 57 -0.17 10.20 4.41
C LEU A 57 -0.05 9.62 3.01
N SER A 58 -0.52 10.34 2.03
CA SER A 58 -0.49 9.91 0.63
C SER A 58 -0.61 11.10 -0.33
N VAL A 59 -0.39 10.81 -1.62
CA VAL A 59 -0.61 11.74 -2.72
C VAL A 59 -1.54 11.10 -3.73
N THR A 60 -2.61 11.81 -4.10
CA THR A 60 -3.56 11.38 -5.13
C THR A 60 -3.77 12.47 -6.17
N GLY A 61 -4.46 12.16 -7.28
CA GLY A 61 -4.75 13.16 -8.32
C GLY A 61 -5.75 14.22 -7.87
N ASP A 62 -5.56 15.46 -8.33
CA ASP A 62 -6.61 16.50 -8.27
C ASP A 62 -7.58 16.31 -9.45
N ASP A 63 -8.29 15.20 -9.42
CA ASP A 63 -9.23 14.77 -10.46
C ASP A 63 -10.58 14.30 -9.86
N ALA A 64 -11.49 13.86 -10.71
CA ALA A 64 -12.81 13.41 -10.26
C ALA A 64 -12.72 12.19 -9.32
N ARG A 65 -11.74 11.30 -9.56
CA ARG A 65 -11.52 10.11 -8.72
C ARG A 65 -10.87 10.46 -7.39
N GLY A 66 -9.98 11.45 -7.37
CA GLY A 66 -9.43 12.00 -6.13
C GLY A 66 -10.51 12.60 -5.23
N LYS A 67 -11.44 13.35 -5.80
CA LYS A 67 -12.59 13.89 -5.07
C LYS A 67 -13.52 12.79 -4.54
N GLU A 68 -13.77 11.75 -5.34
CA GLU A 68 -14.52 10.58 -4.92
C GLU A 68 -13.82 9.85 -3.76
N LEU A 69 -12.50 9.69 -3.84
CA LEU A 69 -11.70 9.05 -2.80
C LEU A 69 -11.77 9.81 -1.47
N LEU A 70 -11.68 11.14 -1.51
CA LEU A 70 -11.85 11.99 -0.33
C LEU A 70 -13.27 11.91 0.25
N ALA A 71 -14.30 11.83 -0.61
CA ALA A 71 -15.69 11.64 -0.15
C ALA A 71 -15.87 10.29 0.55
N LEU A 72 -15.29 9.21 0.01
CA LEU A 72 -15.30 7.89 0.64
C LEU A 72 -14.55 7.89 1.99
N MET A 73 -13.46 8.67 2.13
CA MET A 73 -12.78 8.84 3.41
C MET A 73 -13.66 9.56 4.43
N ASP A 74 -14.36 10.62 4.02
CA ASP A 74 -15.29 11.36 4.87
C ASP A 74 -16.45 10.48 5.34
N GLU A 75 -17.09 9.73 4.43
CA GLU A 75 -18.12 8.74 4.76
C GLU A 75 -17.62 7.69 5.78
N ALA A 76 -16.36 7.27 5.65
CA ALA A 76 -15.70 6.36 6.58
C ALA A 76 -15.22 7.06 7.86
N SER A 77 -15.38 8.39 7.98
CA SER A 77 -14.82 9.24 9.05
C SER A 77 -13.31 9.00 9.23
N LEU A 78 -12.56 8.93 8.15
CA LEU A 78 -11.11 8.92 8.11
C LEU A 78 -10.62 10.37 7.85
N PRO A 79 -9.68 10.90 8.67
CA PRO A 79 -9.15 12.24 8.43
C PRO A 79 -8.37 12.30 7.11
N ALA A 80 -8.55 13.40 6.37
CA ALA A 80 -7.88 13.64 5.09
C ALA A 80 -6.70 14.64 5.20
N ASP A 81 -6.34 15.05 6.41
CA ASP A 81 -5.31 16.06 6.67
C ASP A 81 -3.92 15.67 6.13
N GLY A 82 -3.67 14.37 5.98
CA GLY A 82 -2.43 13.80 5.44
C GLY A 82 -2.47 13.56 3.93
N ILE A 83 -3.52 13.96 3.22
CA ILE A 83 -3.66 13.70 1.78
C ILE A 83 -3.31 14.95 0.96
N LEU A 84 -2.34 14.81 0.06
CA LEU A 84 -2.00 15.83 -0.91
C LEU A 84 -2.70 15.55 -2.25
N LEU A 85 -3.27 16.60 -2.84
CA LEU A 85 -3.82 16.56 -4.20
C LEU A 85 -2.76 17.08 -5.18
N SER A 86 -2.43 16.28 -6.18
CA SER A 86 -1.45 16.61 -7.21
C SER A 86 -2.10 16.78 -8.58
N GLN A 87 -1.76 17.84 -9.28
CA GLN A 87 -2.14 18.06 -10.68
C GLN A 87 -1.23 17.29 -11.67
N LYS A 88 -0.18 16.64 -11.15
CA LYS A 88 0.81 15.89 -11.95
C LYS A 88 0.57 14.38 -11.92
N ARG A 89 -0.49 13.94 -11.24
CA ARG A 89 -0.85 12.53 -11.12
C ARG A 89 -2.34 12.32 -11.42
N ILE A 90 -2.68 11.12 -11.86
CA ILE A 90 -4.06 10.63 -11.83
C ILE A 90 -4.28 9.81 -10.55
N THR A 91 -5.51 9.80 -10.06
CA THR A 91 -5.88 8.94 -8.94
C THR A 91 -5.91 7.48 -9.37
N THR A 92 -5.10 6.65 -8.72
CA THR A 92 -5.09 5.20 -8.99
C THR A 92 -6.49 4.63 -8.80
N THR A 93 -7.05 4.02 -9.84
CA THR A 93 -8.38 3.42 -9.81
C THR A 93 -8.35 2.03 -10.43
N LYS A 94 -8.90 1.05 -9.72
CA LYS A 94 -9.01 -0.33 -10.19
C LYS A 94 -10.47 -0.69 -10.46
N PHE A 95 -10.85 -0.68 -11.73
CA PHE A 95 -12.21 -1.05 -12.15
C PHE A 95 -12.35 -2.56 -12.27
N ARG A 96 -13.26 -3.13 -11.51
CA ARG A 96 -13.65 -4.54 -11.63
C ARG A 96 -14.99 -4.65 -12.29
N ILE A 97 -15.00 -5.22 -13.49
CA ILE A 97 -16.22 -5.44 -14.29
C ILE A 97 -16.75 -6.83 -13.93
N ILE A 98 -17.96 -6.85 -13.34
CA ILE A 98 -18.58 -8.08 -12.85
C ILE A 98 -19.88 -8.31 -13.63
N GLY A 99 -19.88 -9.37 -14.43
CA GLY A 99 -21.03 -9.84 -15.20
C GLY A 99 -21.56 -11.15 -14.65
N ASN A 100 -22.86 -11.25 -14.35
CA ASN A 100 -23.47 -12.49 -13.84
C ASN A 100 -22.73 -13.06 -12.60
N ASN A 101 -22.34 -12.20 -11.67
CA ASN A 101 -21.58 -12.52 -10.45
C ASN A 101 -20.15 -13.06 -10.68
N THR A 102 -19.63 -12.97 -11.90
CA THR A 102 -18.26 -13.39 -12.24
C THR A 102 -17.44 -12.16 -12.66
N GLN A 103 -16.22 -12.03 -12.18
CA GLN A 103 -15.32 -10.98 -12.63
C GLN A 103 -14.89 -11.25 -14.07
N MET A 104 -15.31 -10.38 -14.99
CA MET A 104 -15.03 -10.49 -16.41
C MET A 104 -13.72 -9.82 -16.82
N LEU A 105 -13.43 -8.68 -16.22
CA LEU A 105 -12.28 -7.84 -16.56
C LEU A 105 -11.89 -6.97 -15.38
N ARG A 106 -10.60 -6.62 -15.30
CA ARG A 106 -10.11 -5.50 -14.48
C ARG A 106 -9.43 -4.49 -15.40
N VAL A 107 -9.77 -3.21 -15.21
CA VAL A 107 -9.11 -2.09 -15.90
C VAL A 107 -8.46 -1.24 -14.82
N ASP A 108 -7.16 -0.99 -14.96
CA ASP A 108 -6.38 -0.21 -14.01
C ASP A 108 -6.00 1.14 -14.65
N GLU A 109 -6.48 2.23 -14.05
CA GLU A 109 -6.02 3.60 -14.33
C GLU A 109 -5.01 3.95 -13.25
N GLU A 110 -3.72 4.00 -13.59
CA GLU A 110 -2.67 4.18 -12.61
C GLU A 110 -1.40 4.82 -13.20
N ILE A 111 -0.63 5.47 -12.34
CA ILE A 111 0.72 5.93 -12.59
C ILE A 111 1.61 5.27 -11.53
N ASP A 112 2.73 4.71 -11.95
CA ASP A 112 3.72 4.09 -11.06
C ASP A 112 5.06 4.84 -11.02
N GLU A 113 5.13 5.99 -11.68
CA GLU A 113 6.28 6.89 -11.63
C GLU A 113 6.42 7.54 -10.24
N PRO A 114 7.66 7.84 -9.82
CA PRO A 114 7.91 8.57 -8.59
C PRO A 114 7.17 9.91 -8.53
N LEU A 115 6.91 10.40 -7.33
CA LEU A 115 6.36 11.75 -7.12
C LEU A 115 7.24 12.81 -7.76
N SER A 116 6.64 13.89 -8.23
CA SER A 116 7.38 15.08 -8.60
C SER A 116 8.21 15.59 -7.42
N PRO A 117 9.33 16.30 -7.66
CA PRO A 117 10.13 16.86 -6.56
C PRO A 117 9.31 17.74 -5.63
N GLU A 118 8.35 18.49 -6.16
CA GLU A 118 7.46 19.36 -5.39
C GLU A 118 6.50 18.57 -4.50
N ASP A 119 5.82 17.56 -5.07
CA ASP A 119 4.89 16.70 -4.32
C ASP A 119 5.63 15.92 -3.22
N LYS A 120 6.84 15.42 -3.53
CA LYS A 120 7.68 14.74 -2.55
C LYS A 120 8.06 15.67 -1.40
N SER A 121 8.54 16.88 -1.71
CA SER A 121 8.91 17.86 -0.69
C SER A 121 7.72 18.25 0.18
N ALA A 122 6.54 18.41 -0.44
CA ALA A 122 5.31 18.70 0.29
C ALA A 122 4.88 17.54 1.20
N LEU A 123 4.99 16.27 0.74
CA LEU A 123 4.66 15.09 1.55
C LEU A 123 5.60 14.94 2.75
N ILE A 124 6.90 15.17 2.56
CA ILE A 124 7.90 15.16 3.65
C ILE A 124 7.58 16.26 4.68
N ALA A 125 7.31 17.48 4.23
CA ALA A 125 6.96 18.57 5.13
C ALA A 125 5.66 18.32 5.90
N LEU A 126 4.68 17.67 5.26
CA LEU A 126 3.43 17.27 5.90
C LEU A 126 3.67 16.20 6.96
N PHE A 127 4.50 15.18 6.67
CA PHE A 127 4.93 14.18 7.64
C PHE A 127 5.59 14.83 8.86
N ASP A 128 6.54 15.74 8.65
CA ASP A 128 7.23 16.43 9.74
C ASP A 128 6.27 17.26 10.61
N THR A 129 5.29 17.91 9.97
CA THR A 129 4.24 18.68 10.67
C THR A 129 3.39 17.76 11.55
N ILE A 130 2.92 16.65 11.01
CA ILE A 130 2.10 15.67 11.75
C ILE A 130 2.91 15.08 12.91
N LEU A 131 4.15 14.70 12.66
CA LEU A 131 5.05 14.13 13.68
C LEU A 131 5.38 15.10 14.83
N GLN A 132 5.27 16.41 14.59
CA GLN A 132 5.42 17.45 15.61
C GLN A 132 4.12 17.74 16.37
N GLN A 133 2.98 17.68 15.70
CA GLN A 133 1.68 18.11 16.24
C GLN A 133 0.89 16.96 16.89
N ARG A 134 1.17 15.71 16.52
CA ARG A 134 0.44 14.53 16.96
C ARG A 134 1.35 13.56 17.70
N LYS A 135 0.77 12.85 18.66
CA LYS A 135 1.43 11.68 19.24
C LYS A 135 1.26 10.50 18.29
N ILE A 136 2.37 10.00 17.79
CA ILE A 136 2.41 8.83 16.89
C ILE A 136 2.95 7.63 17.66
N ASP A 137 2.17 6.59 17.76
CA ASP A 137 2.54 5.37 18.47
C ASP A 137 3.20 4.32 17.57
N ALA A 138 2.91 4.35 16.27
CA ALA A 138 3.56 3.52 15.25
C ALA A 138 3.45 4.14 13.86
N ILE A 139 4.37 3.78 12.96
CA ILE A 139 4.32 4.12 11.54
C ILE A 139 4.24 2.84 10.72
N VAL A 140 3.36 2.82 9.71
CA VAL A 140 3.21 1.70 8.78
C VAL A 140 3.46 2.18 7.36
N PHE A 141 4.39 1.56 6.66
CA PHE A 141 4.51 1.70 5.21
C PHE A 141 3.67 0.63 4.52
N GLN A 142 2.75 1.08 3.67
CA GLN A 142 1.92 0.23 2.83
C GLN A 142 2.25 0.52 1.37
N ASP A 143 3.24 -0.19 0.85
CA ASP A 143 3.77 -0.01 -0.50
C ASP A 143 2.95 -0.81 -1.51
N TYR A 144 2.53 -0.17 -2.60
CA TYR A 144 1.87 -0.80 -3.75
C TYR A 144 2.60 -0.50 -5.07
N ASP A 145 3.83 0.04 -5.00
CA ASP A 145 4.62 0.43 -6.18
C ASP A 145 3.91 1.45 -7.10
N LYS A 146 3.13 2.37 -6.50
CA LYS A 146 2.45 3.44 -7.26
C LYS A 146 3.16 4.80 -7.13
N GLY A 147 4.39 4.80 -6.65
CA GLY A 147 5.30 5.93 -6.69
C GLY A 147 5.17 6.95 -5.56
N VAL A 148 4.26 6.77 -4.59
CA VAL A 148 4.21 7.63 -3.40
C VAL A 148 5.43 7.38 -2.52
N ILE A 149 5.82 6.14 -2.37
CA ILE A 149 6.96 5.73 -1.55
C ILE A 149 8.21 5.62 -2.43
N ASP A 150 9.29 6.30 -2.01
CA ASP A 150 10.60 6.18 -2.60
C ASP A 150 11.69 6.08 -1.52
N PRO A 151 12.94 5.74 -1.88
CA PRO A 151 14.03 5.59 -0.90
C PRO A 151 14.29 6.83 -0.05
N ALA A 152 14.11 8.05 -0.59
CA ALA A 152 14.35 9.28 0.15
C ALA A 152 13.29 9.51 1.23
N LEU A 153 12.03 9.25 0.93
CA LEU A 153 10.93 9.31 1.90
C LEU A 153 11.12 8.24 2.99
N ILE A 154 11.49 7.02 2.60
CA ILE A 154 11.75 5.92 3.55
C ILE A 154 12.85 6.31 4.54
N ASP A 155 14.00 6.76 4.04
CA ASP A 155 15.14 7.15 4.89
C ASP A 155 14.75 8.28 5.85
N HIS A 156 14.07 9.33 5.35
CA HIS A 156 13.60 10.44 6.15
C HIS A 156 12.69 9.99 7.29
N VAL A 157 11.67 9.21 6.98
CA VAL A 157 10.68 8.74 7.95
C VAL A 157 11.31 7.80 8.99
N VAL A 158 12.09 6.79 8.56
CA VAL A 158 12.71 5.83 9.46
C VAL A 158 13.70 6.53 10.41
N LYS A 159 14.49 7.48 9.91
CA LYS A 159 15.41 8.26 10.73
C LYS A 159 14.69 9.03 11.84
N HIS A 160 13.61 9.74 11.51
CA HIS A 160 12.85 10.52 12.48
C HIS A 160 12.06 9.65 13.46
N ALA A 161 11.50 8.53 12.99
CA ALA A 161 10.84 7.54 13.83
C ALA A 161 11.80 6.97 14.89
N ARG A 162 13.01 6.58 14.48
CA ARG A 162 14.04 6.07 15.39
C ARG A 162 14.45 7.08 16.46
N GLN A 163 14.63 8.36 16.09
CA GLN A 163 14.95 9.43 17.05
C GLN A 163 13.88 9.58 18.14
N LYS A 164 12.64 9.25 17.82
CA LYS A 164 11.49 9.32 18.73
C LYS A 164 11.10 7.95 19.32
N SER A 165 11.85 6.89 19.03
CA SER A 165 11.55 5.51 19.46
C SER A 165 10.17 5.04 18.98
N ILE A 166 9.73 5.48 17.80
CA ILE A 166 8.46 5.08 17.18
C ILE A 166 8.74 3.84 16.31
N PRO A 167 8.05 2.70 16.55
CA PRO A 167 8.21 1.52 15.72
C PRO A 167 7.70 1.75 14.29
N VAL A 168 8.43 1.17 13.32
CA VAL A 168 8.07 1.24 11.91
C VAL A 168 7.83 -0.17 11.39
N ALA A 169 6.64 -0.43 10.86
CA ALA A 169 6.27 -1.66 10.18
C ALA A 169 6.14 -1.42 8.67
N VAL A 170 6.46 -2.44 7.88
CA VAL A 170 6.47 -2.32 6.41
C VAL A 170 5.79 -3.51 5.77
N ASP A 171 4.84 -3.25 4.86
CA ASP A 171 4.35 -4.18 3.86
C ASP A 171 4.97 -3.80 2.50
N PRO A 172 6.08 -4.48 2.10
CA PRO A 172 6.93 -4.02 1.01
C PRO A 172 6.43 -4.47 -0.36
N LYS A 173 6.92 -3.77 -1.40
CA LYS A 173 6.93 -4.23 -2.78
C LYS A 173 8.35 -4.27 -3.33
N LYS A 174 8.48 -4.80 -4.54
CA LYS A 174 9.76 -5.13 -5.16
C LYS A 174 10.67 -3.91 -5.34
N ARG A 175 10.13 -2.77 -5.77
CA ARG A 175 10.92 -1.57 -6.13
C ARG A 175 11.80 -1.08 -4.99
N ASN A 176 11.21 -0.97 -3.79
CA ASN A 176 11.87 -0.41 -2.61
C ASN A 176 12.33 -1.50 -1.61
N PHE A 177 12.34 -2.77 -1.99
CA PHE A 177 12.48 -3.91 -1.07
C PHE A 177 13.65 -3.79 -0.10
N PHE A 178 14.81 -3.34 -0.58
CA PHE A 178 16.02 -3.14 0.24
C PHE A 178 16.20 -1.71 0.77
N ALA A 179 15.30 -0.80 0.46
CA ALA A 179 15.41 0.58 0.96
C ALA A 179 14.97 0.74 2.42
N TYR A 180 14.17 -0.18 2.94
CA TYR A 180 13.61 -0.12 4.29
C TYR A 180 14.62 -0.52 5.37
N GLN A 181 15.72 0.25 5.47
CA GLN A 181 16.79 -0.02 6.42
C GLN A 181 16.38 0.33 7.85
N GLY A 182 16.60 -0.60 8.75
CA GLY A 182 16.43 -0.37 10.18
C GLY A 182 15.00 -0.26 10.68
N VAL A 183 14.04 -0.84 9.99
CA VAL A 183 12.64 -0.88 10.44
C VAL A 183 12.43 -1.89 11.56
N SER A 184 11.38 -1.68 12.35
CA SER A 184 11.06 -2.59 13.46
C SER A 184 10.46 -3.91 12.97
N LEU A 185 9.63 -3.86 11.92
CA LEU A 185 9.01 -5.04 11.33
C LEU A 185 8.99 -4.92 9.80
N PHE A 186 9.56 -5.91 9.12
CA PHE A 186 9.46 -6.05 7.67
C PHE A 186 8.63 -7.29 7.33
N LYS A 187 7.50 -7.11 6.60
CA LYS A 187 6.48 -8.15 6.41
C LYS A 187 6.22 -8.47 4.93
N PRO A 188 7.10 -9.17 4.24
CA PRO A 188 6.80 -9.67 2.90
C PRO A 188 5.92 -10.91 2.95
N ASN A 189 5.20 -11.21 1.85
CA ASN A 189 4.71 -12.55 1.58
C ASN A 189 5.77 -13.38 0.83
N LEU A 190 5.53 -14.68 0.62
CA LEU A 190 6.48 -15.57 -0.07
C LEU A 190 6.81 -15.10 -1.49
N LYS A 191 5.85 -14.55 -2.22
CA LYS A 191 6.06 -14.03 -3.57
C LYS A 191 6.96 -12.79 -3.54
N GLU A 192 6.67 -11.85 -2.66
CA GLU A 192 7.46 -10.64 -2.46
C GLU A 192 8.88 -10.95 -2.00
N LEU A 193 9.03 -11.94 -1.11
CA LEU A 193 10.34 -12.43 -0.67
C LEU A 193 11.13 -12.99 -1.85
N LYS A 194 10.54 -13.88 -2.66
CA LYS A 194 11.16 -14.43 -3.85
C LYS A 194 11.59 -13.33 -4.84
N GLU A 195 10.67 -12.42 -5.15
CA GLU A 195 10.92 -11.32 -6.10
C GLU A 195 11.97 -10.33 -5.59
N GLY A 196 11.92 -9.99 -4.30
CA GLY A 196 12.87 -9.09 -3.65
C GLY A 196 14.29 -9.65 -3.62
N LEU A 197 14.42 -10.92 -3.25
CA LEU A 197 15.71 -11.62 -3.21
C LEU A 197 16.19 -12.03 -4.62
N LYS A 198 15.37 -11.88 -5.66
CA LYS A 198 15.64 -12.37 -7.03
C LYS A 198 15.96 -13.87 -7.06
N ALA A 199 15.30 -14.64 -6.20
CA ALA A 199 15.48 -16.08 -6.11
C ALA A 199 14.80 -16.80 -7.29
N ASP A 200 15.42 -17.86 -7.80
CA ASP A 200 14.85 -18.66 -8.89
C ASP A 200 13.60 -19.41 -8.43
N GLU A 201 13.63 -19.92 -7.20
CA GLU A 201 12.53 -20.65 -6.58
C GLU A 201 12.05 -19.98 -5.29
N THR A 202 10.83 -20.29 -4.88
CA THR A 202 10.29 -19.82 -3.61
C THR A 202 10.98 -20.54 -2.46
N PRO A 203 11.64 -19.84 -1.52
CA PRO A 203 12.32 -20.48 -0.39
C PRO A 203 11.33 -21.23 0.50
N GLU A 204 11.65 -22.50 0.85
CA GLU A 204 10.86 -23.32 1.77
C GLU A 204 11.77 -24.03 2.80
N GLY A 205 11.19 -24.47 3.93
CA GLY A 205 11.93 -25.19 4.97
C GLY A 205 13.16 -24.42 5.46
N ASP A 206 14.29 -25.09 5.53
CA ASP A 206 15.58 -24.54 5.99
C ASP A 206 16.08 -23.38 5.09
N GLN A 207 15.77 -23.43 3.80
CA GLN A 207 16.11 -22.35 2.87
C GLN A 207 15.36 -21.05 3.20
N LEU A 208 14.11 -21.15 3.65
CA LEU A 208 13.34 -19.97 4.09
C LEU A 208 13.98 -19.34 5.32
N GLU A 209 14.40 -20.16 6.30
CA GLU A 209 15.04 -19.65 7.50
C GLU A 209 16.35 -18.91 7.18
N VAL A 210 17.21 -19.50 6.35
CA VAL A 210 18.46 -18.87 5.91
C VAL A 210 18.19 -17.56 5.16
N ALA A 211 17.25 -17.57 4.21
CA ALA A 211 16.89 -16.41 3.40
C ALA A 211 16.34 -15.27 4.26
N VAL A 212 15.48 -15.58 5.23
CA VAL A 212 14.88 -14.56 6.11
C VAL A 212 15.91 -13.99 7.07
N ARG A 213 16.81 -14.80 7.60
CA ARG A 213 17.92 -14.32 8.46
C ARG A 213 18.84 -13.38 7.70
N GLN A 214 19.28 -13.75 6.50
CA GLN A 214 20.10 -12.88 5.64
C GLN A 214 19.39 -11.58 5.28
N LEU A 215 18.09 -11.63 5.01
CA LEU A 215 17.27 -10.45 4.74
C LEU A 215 17.22 -9.54 5.98
N GLN A 216 16.97 -10.09 7.15
CA GLN A 216 16.92 -9.35 8.40
C GLN A 216 18.25 -8.63 8.68
N GLU A 217 19.37 -9.33 8.51
CA GLU A 217 20.72 -8.77 8.66
C GLU A 217 20.97 -7.65 7.65
N SER A 218 20.63 -7.89 6.38
CA SER A 218 20.79 -6.92 5.29
C SER A 218 19.97 -5.64 5.48
N LEU A 219 18.75 -5.75 5.99
CA LEU A 219 17.88 -4.61 6.29
C LEU A 219 18.15 -3.99 7.67
N HIS A 220 18.97 -4.61 8.51
CA HIS A 220 19.09 -4.23 9.92
C HIS A 220 17.74 -4.13 10.63
N ALA A 221 16.75 -4.94 10.22
CA ALA A 221 15.42 -4.95 10.80
C ALA A 221 15.40 -5.65 12.16
N ASP A 222 14.52 -5.20 13.08
CA ASP A 222 14.38 -5.86 14.38
C ASP A 222 13.66 -7.20 14.22
N ALA A 223 12.70 -7.28 13.30
CA ALA A 223 11.99 -8.51 12.97
C ALA A 223 11.64 -8.58 11.48
N VAL A 224 11.59 -9.80 10.94
CA VAL A 224 11.05 -10.11 9.62
C VAL A 224 9.95 -11.16 9.77
N MET A 225 8.75 -10.86 9.25
CA MET A 225 7.58 -11.75 9.29
C MET A 225 7.15 -12.10 7.87
N VAL A 226 7.32 -13.36 7.48
CA VAL A 226 6.89 -13.84 6.15
C VAL A 226 5.52 -14.48 6.24
N THR A 227 4.53 -13.93 5.51
CA THR A 227 3.20 -14.54 5.40
C THR A 227 3.21 -15.66 4.36
N ARG A 228 2.62 -16.82 4.69
CA ARG A 228 2.72 -18.09 3.94
C ARG A 228 1.35 -18.67 3.57
N SER A 229 0.35 -17.80 3.38
CA SER A 229 -1.05 -18.19 3.12
C SER A 229 -1.57 -19.17 4.18
N GLU A 230 -2.09 -20.32 3.76
CA GLU A 230 -2.61 -21.39 4.64
C GLU A 230 -1.56 -22.04 5.55
N LYS A 231 -0.27 -21.85 5.23
CA LYS A 231 0.85 -22.34 6.06
C LYS A 231 1.19 -21.40 7.23
N GLY A 232 0.39 -20.36 7.45
CA GLY A 232 0.57 -19.41 8.55
C GLY A 232 1.68 -18.38 8.29
N VAL A 233 2.45 -18.06 9.33
CA VAL A 233 3.53 -17.06 9.26
C VAL A 233 4.84 -17.64 9.77
N TYR A 234 5.96 -17.14 9.23
CA TYR A 234 7.30 -17.37 9.78
C TYR A 234 7.82 -16.04 10.34
N LEU A 235 8.24 -16.02 11.58
CA LEU A 235 8.76 -14.84 12.26
C LEU A 235 10.21 -15.07 12.69
N GLN A 236 11.10 -14.21 12.25
CA GLN A 236 12.48 -14.10 12.69
C GLN A 236 12.64 -12.78 13.46
N GLN A 237 13.09 -12.86 14.70
CA GLN A 237 13.44 -11.70 15.52
C GLN A 237 14.95 -11.66 15.75
N ARG A 238 15.49 -10.47 15.92
CA ARG A 238 16.87 -10.31 16.40
C ARG A 238 16.89 -10.71 17.87
N ASP A 239 17.92 -11.50 18.24
CA ASP A 239 18.11 -11.84 19.65
C ASP A 239 18.30 -10.56 20.47
N ALA A 240 17.60 -10.49 21.61
CA ALA A 240 17.78 -9.39 22.54
C ALA A 240 19.22 -9.47 23.11
N THR A 241 20.04 -8.48 22.80
CA THR A 241 21.37 -8.29 23.38
C THR A 241 21.26 -7.67 24.77
#